data_0e38d787c615a241305e05bf431fa262
#
_entry.id   0e38d787c615a241305e05bf431fa262
#
_cell.length_a   1.000
_cell.length_b   1.000
_cell.length_c   1.000
_cell.angle_alpha   90.00
_cell.angle_beta   90.00
_cell.angle_gamma   90.00
#
_symmetry.space_group_name_H-M   'P 1'
#
loop_
_entity.id
_entity.type
_entity.pdbx_description
1 polymer ?
#
loop_
_entity_poly.entity_id
_entity_poly.type
_entity_poly.pdbx_seq_one_letter_code
_entity_poly.pdbx_strand_id
1 'polypeptide(L)'
;VVNLTIDSDLCGIYNIEPVKLDKLKKILYMLCATPPLELNKSKLSAAVGTSWPTLSRYLERMRAGGLLHSVRAGSGMRAVNKPDKLLLNNPNLFYALCAAPSIGAIREAFFVSQLSHGHQVHYHDRGDFIVDDQFIFEIGGAGKSGRQLDRQSDAYLVADDIETGAPNRIPLWLFGMGY
;
A
#
# COMPACT_ATOMS: atom_id res chain seq x y z
N VAL A 1 -16.01 6.61 -10.30
CA VAL A 1 -14.67 6.32 -10.84
C VAL A 1 -14.34 4.85 -10.64
N VAL A 2 -14.21 4.30 -9.41
CA VAL A 2 -13.75 2.92 -9.16
C VAL A 2 -14.58 1.86 -9.89
N ASN A 3 -15.90 1.94 -9.82
CA ASN A 3 -16.78 1.00 -10.55
C ASN A 3 -16.58 1.13 -12.06
N LEU A 4 -16.39 2.34 -12.58
CA LEU A 4 -16.11 2.55 -13.99
C LEU A 4 -14.78 1.89 -14.39
N THR A 5 -13.74 2.08 -13.59
CA THR A 5 -12.43 1.44 -13.83
C THR A 5 -12.55 -0.09 -13.83
N ILE A 6 -13.29 -0.67 -12.87
CA ILE A 6 -13.45 -2.13 -12.79
C ILE A 6 -14.38 -2.66 -13.89
N ASP A 7 -15.57 -2.08 -14.01
CA ASP A 7 -16.65 -2.64 -14.83
C ASP A 7 -16.51 -2.27 -16.32
N SER A 8 -15.78 -1.21 -16.64
CA SER A 8 -15.57 -0.73 -18.00
C SER A 8 -14.12 -0.84 -18.46
N ASP A 9 -13.20 -0.12 -17.81
CA ASP A 9 -11.83 0.01 -18.30
C ASP A 9 -11.07 -1.31 -18.22
N LEU A 10 -11.07 -1.99 -17.07
CA LEU A 10 -10.40 -3.28 -16.93
C LEU A 10 -11.07 -4.36 -17.76
N CYS A 11 -12.41 -4.32 -17.91
CA CYS A 11 -13.12 -5.24 -18.79
C CYS A 11 -12.77 -5.02 -20.25
N GLY A 12 -12.81 -3.77 -20.72
CA GLY A 12 -12.53 -3.43 -22.11
C GLY A 12 -11.07 -3.70 -22.50
N ILE A 13 -10.10 -3.27 -21.67
CA ILE A 13 -8.68 -3.40 -21.97
C ILE A 13 -8.20 -4.85 -21.87
N TYR A 14 -8.67 -5.60 -20.86
CA TYR A 14 -8.17 -6.95 -20.59
C TYR A 14 -9.16 -8.07 -20.90
N ASN A 15 -10.29 -7.75 -21.49
CA ASN A 15 -11.35 -8.70 -21.86
C ASN A 15 -11.74 -9.61 -20.69
N ILE A 16 -12.02 -9.01 -19.51
CA ILE A 16 -12.40 -9.73 -18.30
C ILE A 16 -13.89 -10.00 -18.36
N GLU A 17 -14.29 -11.28 -18.28
CA GLU A 17 -15.70 -11.67 -18.23
C GLU A 17 -16.40 -11.07 -17.00
N PRO A 18 -17.66 -10.59 -17.11
CA PRO A 18 -18.39 -9.98 -16.00
C PRO A 18 -18.43 -10.83 -14.72
N VAL A 19 -18.57 -12.14 -14.85
CA VAL A 19 -18.56 -13.09 -13.71
C VAL A 19 -17.25 -13.07 -12.90
N LYS A 20 -16.16 -12.59 -13.50
CA LYS A 20 -14.85 -12.49 -12.85
C LYS A 20 -14.65 -11.18 -12.12
N LEU A 21 -15.51 -10.17 -12.36
CA LEU A 21 -15.42 -8.85 -11.72
C LEU A 21 -15.65 -8.91 -10.22
N ASP A 22 -16.54 -9.78 -9.76
CA ASP A 22 -16.79 -9.98 -8.33
C ASP A 22 -15.53 -10.39 -7.58
N LYS A 23 -14.61 -11.11 -8.24
CA LYS A 23 -13.31 -11.47 -7.66
C LYS A 23 -12.41 -10.27 -7.47
N LEU A 24 -12.40 -9.32 -8.40
CA LEU A 24 -11.65 -8.06 -8.26
C LEU A 24 -12.23 -7.20 -7.13
N LYS A 25 -13.55 -7.07 -7.08
CA LYS A 25 -14.24 -6.34 -6.00
C LYS A 25 -13.95 -6.98 -4.63
N LYS A 26 -13.93 -8.30 -4.56
CA LYS A 26 -13.59 -9.03 -3.33
C LYS A 26 -12.17 -8.73 -2.84
N ILE A 27 -11.20 -8.61 -3.75
CA ILE A 27 -9.82 -8.20 -3.38
C ILE A 27 -9.83 -6.80 -2.75
N LEU A 28 -10.55 -5.84 -3.34
CA LEU A 28 -10.66 -4.48 -2.79
C LEU A 28 -11.32 -4.48 -1.40
N TYR A 29 -12.37 -5.29 -1.21
CA TYR A 29 -13.00 -5.45 0.12
C TYR A 29 -12.01 -5.99 1.15
N MET A 30 -11.18 -6.96 0.78
CA MET A 30 -10.16 -7.51 1.68
C MET A 30 -9.12 -6.44 2.04
N LEU A 31 -8.74 -5.58 1.10
CA LEU A 31 -7.85 -4.44 1.35
C LEU A 31 -8.47 -3.41 2.31
N CYS A 32 -9.79 -3.26 2.29
CA CYS A 32 -10.50 -2.42 3.26
C CYS A 32 -10.54 -3.03 4.67
N ALA A 33 -10.67 -4.35 4.76
CA ALA A 33 -10.87 -5.05 6.04
C ALA A 33 -9.57 -5.22 6.84
N THR A 34 -8.44 -5.43 6.15
CA THR A 34 -7.13 -5.71 6.76
C THR A 34 -5.98 -5.02 6.03
N PRO A 35 -5.93 -3.68 6.05
CA PRO A 35 -4.83 -2.96 5.42
C PRO A 35 -3.62 -2.81 6.39
N PRO A 36 -2.38 -2.96 5.93
CA PRO A 36 -2.00 -3.52 4.63
C PRO A 36 -2.24 -5.03 4.55
N LEU A 37 -2.71 -5.52 3.42
CA LEU A 37 -2.98 -6.94 3.22
C LEU A 37 -1.69 -7.68 2.84
N GLU A 38 -1.24 -8.60 3.67
CA GLU A 38 -0.10 -9.47 3.34
C GLU A 38 -0.46 -10.45 2.20
N LEU A 39 0.39 -10.50 1.19
CA LEU A 39 0.21 -11.36 0.02
C LEU A 39 0.56 -12.82 0.35
N ASN A 40 -0.28 -13.49 1.12
CA ASN A 40 -0.21 -14.94 1.28
C ASN A 40 -0.94 -15.61 0.11
N LYS A 41 -0.17 -16.21 -0.80
CA LYS A 41 -0.66 -16.80 -2.05
C LYS A 41 -1.79 -17.79 -1.84
N SER A 42 -1.63 -18.75 -0.92
CA SER A 42 -2.63 -19.79 -0.66
C SER A 42 -3.89 -19.23 -0.02
N LYS A 43 -3.74 -18.41 1.03
CA LYS A 43 -4.88 -17.78 1.71
C LYS A 43 -5.67 -16.88 0.80
N LEU A 44 -4.99 -16.04 0.01
CA LEU A 44 -5.65 -15.10 -0.89
C LEU A 44 -6.35 -15.81 -2.04
N SER A 45 -5.71 -16.84 -2.65
CA SER A 45 -6.33 -17.68 -3.68
C SER A 45 -7.59 -18.37 -3.18
N ALA A 46 -7.54 -18.96 -1.98
CA ALA A 46 -8.71 -19.61 -1.36
C ALA A 46 -9.82 -18.58 -1.07
N ALA A 47 -9.47 -17.44 -0.49
CA ALA A 47 -10.44 -16.37 -0.17
C ALA A 47 -11.15 -15.84 -1.43
N VAL A 48 -10.41 -15.61 -2.52
CA VAL A 48 -10.95 -15.10 -3.79
C VAL A 48 -11.64 -16.21 -4.60
N GLY A 49 -11.37 -17.48 -4.30
CA GLY A 49 -11.93 -18.62 -5.03
C GLY A 49 -11.35 -18.74 -6.43
N THR A 50 -10.01 -18.63 -6.57
CA THR A 50 -9.32 -18.75 -7.84
C THR A 50 -7.89 -19.29 -7.69
N SER A 51 -7.31 -19.80 -8.78
CA SER A 51 -5.92 -20.26 -8.76
C SER A 51 -4.94 -19.11 -8.66
N TRP A 52 -3.75 -19.35 -8.09
CA TRP A 52 -2.71 -18.33 -8.00
C TRP A 52 -2.31 -17.70 -9.35
N PRO A 53 -2.11 -18.46 -10.45
CA PRO A 53 -1.78 -17.86 -11.74
C PRO A 53 -2.85 -16.89 -12.26
N THR A 54 -4.11 -17.15 -11.97
CA THR A 54 -5.22 -16.25 -12.34
C THR A 54 -5.25 -15.03 -11.41
N LEU A 55 -5.09 -15.26 -10.10
CA LEU A 55 -5.08 -14.20 -9.11
C LEU A 55 -3.92 -13.22 -9.35
N SER A 56 -2.71 -13.71 -9.60
CA SER A 56 -1.56 -12.84 -9.88
C SER A 56 -1.78 -11.93 -11.08
N ARG A 57 -2.42 -12.43 -12.14
CA ARG A 57 -2.83 -11.60 -13.29
C ARG A 57 -3.85 -10.54 -12.92
N TYR A 58 -4.80 -10.84 -12.03
CA TYR A 58 -5.75 -9.86 -11.55
C TYR A 58 -5.06 -8.76 -10.74
N LEU A 59 -4.18 -9.13 -9.81
CA LEU A 59 -3.41 -8.16 -9.04
C LEU A 59 -2.57 -7.25 -9.94
N GLU A 60 -1.94 -7.80 -10.97
CA GLU A 60 -1.16 -7.05 -11.94
C GLU A 60 -2.01 -6.04 -12.72
N ARG A 61 -3.19 -6.47 -13.18
CA ARG A 61 -4.15 -5.60 -13.89
C ARG A 61 -4.70 -4.50 -12.99
N MET A 62 -5.02 -4.84 -11.73
CA MET A 62 -5.48 -3.85 -10.75
C MET A 62 -4.38 -2.84 -10.42
N ARG A 63 -3.13 -3.27 -10.34
CA ARG A 63 -1.97 -2.39 -10.18
C ARG A 63 -1.80 -1.47 -11.38
N ALA A 64 -1.83 -2.02 -12.60
CA ALA A 64 -1.75 -1.25 -13.84
C ALA A 64 -2.92 -0.27 -14.00
N GLY A 65 -4.11 -0.62 -13.50
CA GLY A 65 -5.29 0.24 -13.46
C GLY A 65 -5.33 1.23 -12.29
N GLY A 66 -4.25 1.36 -11.50
CA GLY A 66 -4.17 2.33 -10.42
C GLY A 66 -5.10 2.04 -9.23
N LEU A 67 -5.50 0.79 -9.01
CA LEU A 67 -6.37 0.42 -7.88
C LEU A 67 -5.59 -0.04 -6.66
N LEU A 68 -4.39 -0.58 -6.83
CA LEU A 68 -3.56 -1.04 -5.73
C LEU A 68 -2.06 -0.83 -5.97
N HIS A 69 -1.32 -0.76 -4.88
CA HIS A 69 0.13 -0.93 -4.84
C HIS A 69 0.51 -2.30 -4.27
N SER A 70 1.60 -2.88 -4.81
CA SER A 70 2.27 -4.03 -4.21
C SER A 70 3.64 -3.56 -3.73
N VAL A 71 3.84 -3.53 -2.43
CA VAL A 71 5.08 -3.11 -1.78
C VAL A 71 5.84 -4.35 -1.34
N ARG A 72 7.03 -4.55 -1.89
CA ARG A 72 7.90 -5.68 -1.56
C ARG A 72 8.62 -5.45 -0.24
N ALA A 73 9.12 -6.53 0.38
CA ALA A 73 10.05 -6.39 1.48
C ALA A 73 11.38 -5.79 0.99
N GLY A 74 12.02 -4.98 1.82
CA GLY A 74 13.34 -4.41 1.53
C GLY A 74 14.42 -5.48 1.30
N SER A 75 15.61 -5.06 0.87
CA SER A 75 16.73 -5.94 0.49
C SER A 75 17.24 -6.81 1.66
N GLY A 76 17.77 -7.99 1.33
CA GLY A 76 18.43 -8.93 2.26
C GLY A 76 17.80 -10.32 2.30
N MET A 77 18.56 -11.31 2.82
CA MET A 77 18.12 -12.72 2.85
C MET A 77 16.80 -12.94 3.61
N ARG A 78 16.50 -12.12 4.61
CA ARG A 78 15.23 -12.18 5.36
C ARG A 78 14.03 -11.69 4.55
N ALA A 79 14.26 -10.78 3.61
CA ALA A 79 13.22 -10.22 2.76
C ALA A 79 12.73 -11.20 1.68
N VAL A 80 13.59 -12.10 1.21
CA VAL A 80 13.28 -13.06 0.13
C VAL A 80 12.07 -13.96 0.45
N ASN A 81 11.86 -14.28 1.72
CA ASN A 81 10.77 -15.16 2.17
C ASN A 81 9.54 -14.40 2.70
N LYS A 82 9.58 -13.06 2.73
CA LYS A 82 8.44 -12.27 3.21
C LYS A 82 7.43 -12.03 2.10
N PRO A 83 6.14 -12.14 2.42
CA PRO A 83 5.11 -11.80 1.45
C PRO A 83 5.11 -10.29 1.18
N ASP A 84 4.83 -9.92 -0.06
CA ASP A 84 4.54 -8.52 -0.39
C ASP A 84 3.34 -8.01 0.39
N LYS A 85 3.28 -6.72 0.63
CA LYS A 85 2.09 -6.05 1.18
C LYS A 85 1.31 -5.37 0.06
N LEU A 86 0.00 -5.53 0.09
CA LEU A 86 -0.91 -4.86 -0.82
C LEU A 86 -1.59 -3.70 -0.10
N LEU A 87 -1.62 -2.54 -0.75
CA LEU A 87 -2.30 -1.32 -0.31
C LEU A 87 -3.23 -0.83 -1.42
N LEU A 88 -4.30 -0.12 -1.06
CA LEU A 88 -5.02 0.67 -2.06
C LEU A 88 -4.09 1.75 -2.62
N ASN A 89 -4.18 2.00 -3.92
CA ASN A 89 -3.23 2.86 -4.63
C ASN A 89 -3.23 4.32 -4.16
N ASN A 90 -4.35 4.78 -3.63
CA ASN A 90 -4.58 6.19 -3.34
C ASN A 90 -5.47 6.34 -2.10
N PRO A 91 -5.22 7.30 -1.20
CA PRO A 91 -6.06 7.57 -0.03
C PRO A 91 -7.55 7.73 -0.34
N ASN A 92 -7.89 8.34 -1.47
CA ASN A 92 -9.29 8.55 -1.87
C ASN A 92 -10.06 7.23 -2.10
N LEU A 93 -9.35 6.15 -2.46
CA LEU A 93 -9.98 4.84 -2.63
C LEU A 93 -10.49 4.27 -1.31
N PHE A 94 -9.84 4.58 -0.18
CA PHE A 94 -10.34 4.16 1.13
C PHE A 94 -11.68 4.80 1.44
N TYR A 95 -11.86 6.09 1.18
CA TYR A 95 -13.13 6.79 1.40
C TYR A 95 -14.21 6.38 0.40
N ALA A 96 -13.82 5.98 -0.81
CA ALA A 96 -14.75 5.54 -1.84
C ALA A 96 -15.24 4.10 -1.67
N LEU A 97 -14.45 3.23 -1.04
CA LEU A 97 -14.67 1.78 -1.01
C LEU A 97 -14.94 1.23 0.38
N CYS A 98 -14.33 1.81 1.42
CA CYS A 98 -14.32 1.23 2.75
C CYS A 98 -15.36 1.91 3.64
N ALA A 99 -16.21 1.14 4.31
CA ALA A 99 -17.23 1.68 5.21
C ALA A 99 -16.63 2.37 6.45
N ALA A 100 -15.49 1.85 6.95
CA ALA A 100 -14.76 2.41 8.08
C ALA A 100 -13.24 2.32 7.79
N PRO A 101 -12.69 3.28 7.05
CA PRO A 101 -11.30 3.22 6.63
C PRO A 101 -10.34 3.42 7.81
N SER A 102 -9.29 2.61 7.88
CA SER A 102 -8.20 2.78 8.84
C SER A 102 -7.38 4.00 8.51
N ILE A 103 -7.29 4.95 9.45
CA ILE A 103 -6.49 6.16 9.25
C ILE A 103 -4.99 5.83 9.11
N GLY A 104 -4.49 4.79 9.78
CA GLY A 104 -3.12 4.31 9.61
C GLY A 104 -2.86 3.85 8.18
N ALA A 105 -3.76 3.05 7.62
CA ALA A 105 -3.65 2.58 6.24
C ALA A 105 -3.75 3.72 5.21
N ILE A 106 -4.56 4.72 5.48
CA ILE A 106 -4.65 5.93 4.64
C ILE A 106 -3.32 6.67 4.61
N ARG A 107 -2.68 6.85 5.77
CA ARG A 107 -1.36 7.49 5.89
C ARG A 107 -0.27 6.71 5.14
N GLU A 108 -0.22 5.40 5.33
CA GLU A 108 0.72 4.53 4.62
C GLU A 108 0.49 4.57 3.10
N ALA A 109 -0.76 4.47 2.65
CA ALA A 109 -1.09 4.54 1.23
C ALA A 109 -0.75 5.91 0.62
N PHE A 110 -0.98 7.00 1.36
CA PHE A 110 -0.55 8.34 0.94
C PHE A 110 0.97 8.38 0.74
N PHE A 111 1.73 7.98 1.75
CA PHE A 111 3.19 7.98 1.70
C PHE A 111 3.72 7.17 0.50
N VAL A 112 3.23 5.94 0.34
CA VAL A 112 3.63 5.07 -0.78
C VAL A 112 3.23 5.68 -2.12
N SER A 113 2.02 6.22 -2.24
CA SER A 113 1.52 6.80 -3.51
C SER A 113 2.36 8.00 -3.96
N GLN A 114 2.81 8.84 -3.03
CA GLN A 114 3.61 10.01 -3.37
C GLN A 114 5.05 9.63 -3.78
N LEU A 115 5.68 8.71 -3.07
CA LEU A 115 7.08 8.38 -3.32
C LEU A 115 7.31 7.38 -4.45
N SER A 116 6.35 6.50 -4.73
CA SER A 116 6.52 5.44 -5.76
C SER A 116 6.68 5.96 -7.19
N HIS A 117 6.49 7.25 -7.44
CA HIS A 117 6.69 7.85 -8.76
C HIS A 117 8.18 8.11 -9.10
N GLY A 118 9.01 8.35 -8.08
CA GLY A 118 10.42 8.69 -8.27
C GLY A 118 11.39 7.87 -7.44
N HIS A 119 10.89 7.06 -6.50
CA HIS A 119 11.69 6.33 -5.52
C HIS A 119 11.32 4.86 -5.44
N GLN A 120 12.27 4.03 -5.00
CA GLN A 120 12.02 2.64 -4.68
C GLN A 120 11.52 2.53 -3.22
N VAL A 121 10.27 2.16 -3.04
CA VAL A 121 9.64 2.02 -1.73
C VAL A 121 9.47 0.54 -1.41
N HIS A 122 10.06 0.12 -0.29
CA HIS A 122 9.95 -1.23 0.26
C HIS A 122 9.43 -1.17 1.69
N TYR A 123 8.73 -2.21 2.16
CA TYR A 123 8.40 -2.27 3.58
C TYR A 123 9.59 -2.77 4.41
N HIS A 124 9.67 -2.35 5.68
CA HIS A 124 10.79 -2.59 6.55
C HIS A 124 10.34 -3.06 7.95
N ASP A 125 11.16 -3.88 8.63
CA ASP A 125 10.78 -4.50 9.91
C ASP A 125 10.93 -3.59 11.13
N ARG A 126 11.78 -2.57 11.03
CA ARG A 126 12.08 -1.62 12.13
C ARG A 126 11.45 -0.26 11.93
N GLY A 127 10.69 -0.09 10.88
CA GLY A 127 9.85 1.03 10.50
C GLY A 127 8.76 0.48 9.61
N ASP A 128 7.97 1.32 8.99
CA ASP A 128 6.96 0.87 8.05
C ASP A 128 7.56 0.66 6.65
N PHE A 129 8.43 1.59 6.21
CA PHE A 129 9.04 1.58 4.88
C PHE A 129 10.53 1.92 4.90
N ILE A 130 11.25 1.42 3.89
CA ILE A 130 12.58 1.89 3.49
C ILE A 130 12.49 2.41 2.06
N VAL A 131 13.11 3.57 1.82
CA VAL A 131 13.13 4.24 0.53
C VAL A 131 14.56 4.29 0.01
N ASP A 132 14.73 3.89 -1.25
CA ASP A 132 16.02 3.83 -1.97
C ASP A 132 17.10 3.04 -1.22
N ASP A 133 16.66 1.98 -0.51
CA ASP A 133 17.50 1.11 0.35
C ASP A 133 18.32 1.86 1.43
N GLN A 134 17.97 3.12 1.70
CA GLN A 134 18.72 3.99 2.61
C GLN A 134 17.85 4.55 3.73
N PHE A 135 16.77 5.24 3.41
CA PHE A 135 16.00 6.02 4.37
C PHE A 135 14.86 5.20 4.96
N ILE A 136 14.84 5.05 6.29
CA ILE A 136 13.79 4.31 7.00
C ILE A 136 12.73 5.28 7.49
N PHE A 137 11.47 4.97 7.24
CA PHE A 137 10.33 5.78 7.64
C PHE A 137 9.36 4.96 8.48
N GLU A 138 8.90 5.57 9.57
CA GLU A 138 7.79 5.10 10.37
C GLU A 138 6.63 6.09 10.27
N ILE A 139 5.44 5.63 9.90
CA ILE A 139 4.31 6.49 9.61
C ILE A 139 3.32 6.48 10.78
N GLY A 140 2.83 7.64 11.18
CA GLY A 140 1.87 7.70 12.27
C GLY A 140 1.15 9.02 12.41
N GLY A 141 0.38 9.16 13.49
CA GLY A 141 -0.24 10.41 13.89
C GLY A 141 0.64 11.25 14.80
N ALA A 142 0.17 12.43 15.20
CA ALA A 142 0.90 13.38 16.03
C ALA A 142 1.45 12.80 17.34
N GLY A 143 0.76 11.83 17.94
CA GLY A 143 1.16 11.18 19.19
C GLY A 143 2.10 9.99 19.05
N LYS A 144 2.47 9.58 17.83
CA LYS A 144 3.35 8.42 17.64
C LYS A 144 4.77 8.75 18.12
N SER A 145 5.35 7.85 18.94
CA SER A 145 6.74 7.95 19.39
C SER A 145 7.63 7.15 18.45
N GLY A 146 8.71 7.74 17.94
CA GLY A 146 9.68 7.06 17.07
C GLY A 146 10.62 6.07 17.79
N ARG A 147 10.20 5.44 18.89
CA ARG A 147 11.05 4.54 19.71
C ARG A 147 11.63 3.37 18.92
N GLN A 148 10.98 2.94 17.85
CA GLN A 148 11.48 1.85 17.00
C GLN A 148 12.70 2.29 16.18
N LEU A 149 12.89 3.61 16.01
CA LEU A 149 13.94 4.23 15.21
C LEU A 149 15.15 4.68 16.00
N ASP A 150 15.10 4.66 17.33
CA ASP A 150 16.05 5.30 18.28
C ASP A 150 17.53 4.90 18.15
N ARG A 151 17.90 4.01 17.27
CA ARG A 151 19.29 3.57 17.07
C ARG A 151 19.70 3.43 15.61
N GLN A 152 18.97 4.08 14.71
CA GLN A 152 19.26 3.98 13.29
C GLN A 152 19.63 5.35 12.73
N SER A 153 20.74 5.41 11.99
CA SER A 153 21.01 6.54 11.10
C SER A 153 19.96 6.53 9.98
N ASP A 154 19.65 7.70 9.47
CA ASP A 154 18.71 7.86 8.32
C ASP A 154 17.30 7.32 8.57
N ALA A 155 16.84 7.38 9.82
CA ALA A 155 15.50 6.96 10.22
C ALA A 155 14.64 8.14 10.66
N TYR A 156 13.42 8.22 10.15
CA TYR A 156 12.53 9.36 10.28
C TYR A 156 11.13 8.91 10.70
N LEU A 157 10.53 9.65 11.64
CA LEU A 157 9.11 9.55 11.94
C LEU A 157 8.34 10.51 11.02
N VAL A 158 7.46 9.97 10.21
CA VAL A 158 6.53 10.76 9.41
C VAL A 158 5.22 10.86 10.16
N ALA A 159 4.90 12.05 10.61
CA ALA A 159 3.74 12.30 11.47
C ALA A 159 2.66 13.11 10.75
N ASP A 160 1.43 12.59 10.79
CA ASP A 160 0.24 13.34 10.39
C ASP A 160 -0.23 14.24 11.55
N ASP A 161 -1.10 15.20 11.24
CA ASP A 161 -1.65 16.18 12.19
C ASP A 161 -0.58 17.05 12.89
N ILE A 162 0.53 17.35 12.22
CA ILE A 162 1.53 18.33 12.64
C ILE A 162 1.85 19.31 11.52
N GLU A 163 2.03 20.58 11.86
CA GLU A 163 2.37 21.64 10.90
C GLU A 163 3.88 21.77 10.68
N THR A 164 4.66 21.61 11.74
CA THR A 164 6.11 21.79 11.72
C THR A 164 6.84 20.51 12.12
N GLY A 165 7.97 20.28 11.48
CA GLY A 165 8.83 19.13 11.75
C GLY A 165 9.87 19.39 12.86
N ALA A 166 10.68 18.36 13.10
CA ALA A 166 11.88 18.36 13.93
C ALA A 166 12.96 17.54 13.20
N PRO A 167 14.22 17.49 13.65
CA PRO A 167 15.30 16.85 12.89
C PRO A 167 14.99 15.43 12.37
N ASN A 168 14.30 14.61 13.17
CA ASN A 168 13.93 13.23 12.79
C ASN A 168 12.41 13.05 12.67
N ARG A 169 11.65 14.14 12.57
CA ARG A 169 10.19 14.12 12.49
C ARG A 169 9.71 15.02 11.37
N ILE A 170 9.10 14.41 10.36
CA ILE A 170 8.68 15.06 9.12
C ILE A 170 7.16 15.09 9.07
N PRO A 171 6.52 16.23 8.82
CA PRO A 171 5.09 16.28 8.57
C PRO A 171 4.70 15.44 7.34
N LEU A 172 3.67 14.61 7.47
CA LEU A 172 3.23 13.72 6.37
C LEU A 172 2.83 14.50 5.12
N TRP A 173 2.19 15.66 5.29
CA TRP A 173 1.72 16.48 4.17
C TRP A 173 2.85 16.98 3.24
N LEU A 174 4.09 17.10 3.74
CA LEU A 174 5.24 17.53 2.92
C LEU A 174 5.52 16.56 1.76
N PHE A 175 5.24 15.28 1.93
CA PHE A 175 5.41 14.29 0.86
C PHE A 175 4.45 14.51 -0.31
N GLY A 176 3.34 15.20 -0.10
CA GLY A 176 2.42 15.61 -1.17
C GLY A 176 2.91 16.81 -2.00
N MET A 177 4.03 17.44 -1.62
CA MET A 177 4.63 18.57 -2.32
C MET A 177 5.88 18.18 -3.14
N GLY A 178 6.29 16.92 -3.08
CA GLY A 178 7.46 16.38 -3.77
C GLY A 178 7.16 16.08 -5.25
N TYR A 179 7.19 17.10 -6.09
CA TYR A 179 7.12 16.97 -7.54
C TYR A 179 8.48 17.21 -8.17
#